data_dbdc99bf77f9744687bfefafcf039ff2
#
_entry.id   dbdc99bf77f9744687bfefafcf039ff2
#
_cell.length_a   1.000
_cell.length_b   1.000
_cell.length_c   1.000
_cell.angle_alpha   90.00
_cell.angle_beta   90.00
_cell.angle_gamma   90.00
#
_symmetry.space_group_name_H-M   'P 1'
#
loop_
_entity.id
_entity.type
_entity.pdbx_description
1 polymer ?
#
loop_
_entity_poly.entity_id
_entity_poly.type
_entity_poly.pdbx_seq_one_letter_code
_entity_poly.pdbx_strand_id
1 'polypeptide(L)'
;MVPEWKMFLPSYVHTVSKYITQKSAETLKQYNLKACYLPYLVTLFQKGNATMKELTEQTGTDKSNTTRMISELRERGIVADDRKNKNSKKYNVHLTEQGRELVIKSKNEFESSIDVLFSDLSAEELSTLIKIMKKTQDSIKGK
;
A
#
# COMPACT_ATOMS: atom_id res chain seq x y z
N MET A 1 -2.57 -18.33 -34.72
CA MET A 1 -1.29 -18.18 -33.99
C MET A 1 -1.40 -17.03 -33.01
N VAL A 2 -1.01 -17.23 -31.75
CA VAL A 2 -0.95 -16.16 -30.74
C VAL A 2 0.32 -15.36 -30.96
N PRO A 3 0.24 -14.02 -31.10
CA PRO A 3 1.45 -13.20 -31.21
C PRO A 3 2.40 -13.44 -30.03
N GLU A 4 3.69 -13.42 -30.31
CA GLU A 4 4.74 -13.71 -29.35
C GLU A 4 4.64 -12.84 -28.06
N TRP A 5 4.32 -11.55 -28.22
CA TRP A 5 4.19 -10.67 -27.07
C TRP A 5 3.05 -11.07 -26.11
N LYS A 6 1.97 -11.68 -26.65
CA LYS A 6 0.87 -12.17 -25.81
C LYS A 6 1.28 -13.39 -24.98
N MET A 7 2.16 -14.21 -25.53
CA MET A 7 2.71 -15.35 -24.79
C MET A 7 3.72 -14.88 -23.74
N PHE A 8 4.43 -13.81 -24.01
CA PHE A 8 5.40 -13.21 -23.10
C PHE A 8 4.72 -12.49 -21.94
N LEU A 9 3.54 -11.92 -22.15
CA LEU A 9 2.86 -11.07 -21.17
C LEU A 9 2.66 -11.72 -19.79
N PRO A 10 2.15 -12.96 -19.67
CA PRO A 10 2.01 -13.57 -18.35
C PRO A 10 3.35 -13.75 -17.63
N SER A 11 4.40 -14.11 -18.35
CA SER A 11 5.75 -14.24 -17.80
C SER A 11 6.27 -12.90 -17.29
N TYR A 12 6.08 -11.86 -18.06
CA TYR A 12 6.44 -10.49 -17.68
C TYR A 12 5.71 -10.05 -16.39
N VAL A 13 4.40 -10.22 -16.35
CA VAL A 13 3.58 -9.86 -15.19
C VAL A 13 4.04 -10.62 -13.95
N HIS A 14 4.30 -11.93 -14.10
CA HIS A 14 4.79 -12.76 -12.99
C HIS A 14 6.14 -12.25 -12.47
N THR A 15 7.08 -11.98 -13.36
CA THR A 15 8.42 -11.52 -13.00
C THR A 15 8.38 -10.17 -12.28
N VAL A 16 7.62 -9.22 -12.82
CA VAL A 16 7.48 -7.88 -12.23
C VAL A 16 6.77 -7.97 -10.88
N SER A 17 5.69 -8.72 -10.80
CA SER A 17 4.93 -8.91 -9.56
C SER A 17 5.78 -9.53 -8.46
N LYS A 18 6.58 -10.55 -8.81
CA LYS A 18 7.49 -11.20 -7.86
C LYS A 18 8.53 -10.21 -7.32
N TYR A 19 9.11 -9.41 -8.21
CA TYR A 19 10.09 -8.39 -7.82
C TYR A 19 9.47 -7.37 -6.85
N ILE A 20 8.31 -6.83 -7.20
CA ILE A 20 7.62 -5.83 -6.37
C ILE A 20 7.26 -6.41 -5.01
N THR A 21 6.72 -7.63 -4.97
CA THR A 21 6.35 -8.31 -3.73
C THR A 21 7.56 -8.53 -2.84
N GLN A 22 8.67 -8.97 -3.43
CA GLN A 22 9.92 -9.19 -2.70
C GLN A 22 10.46 -7.88 -2.11
N LYS A 23 10.48 -6.81 -2.89
CA LYS A 23 10.97 -5.50 -2.42
C LYS A 23 10.06 -4.91 -1.34
N SER A 24 8.76 -5.10 -1.48
CA SER A 24 7.79 -4.69 -0.46
C SER A 24 8.05 -5.43 0.86
N ALA A 25 8.24 -6.74 0.80
CA ALA A 25 8.51 -7.57 1.98
C ALA A 25 9.83 -7.18 2.66
N GLU A 26 10.89 -6.93 1.88
CA GLU A 26 12.19 -6.49 2.41
C GLU A 26 12.06 -5.15 3.13
N THR A 27 11.34 -4.20 2.54
CA THR A 27 11.12 -2.88 3.13
C THR A 27 10.33 -2.98 4.43
N LEU A 28 9.25 -3.75 4.44
CA LEU A 28 8.42 -3.93 5.63
C LEU A 28 9.23 -4.58 6.75
N LYS A 29 10.04 -5.59 6.42
CA LYS A 29 10.90 -6.27 7.39
C LYS A 29 11.92 -5.30 7.99
N GLN A 30 12.53 -4.46 7.16
CA GLN A 30 13.51 -3.46 7.60
C GLN A 30 12.94 -2.52 8.66
N TYR A 31 11.67 -2.14 8.50
CA TYR A 31 10.98 -1.25 9.43
C TYR A 31 10.15 -2.01 10.48
N ASN A 32 10.33 -3.33 10.55
CA ASN A 32 9.63 -4.21 11.50
C ASN A 32 8.10 -4.06 11.39
N LEU A 33 7.60 -4.01 10.16
CA LEU A 33 6.17 -3.91 9.87
C LEU A 33 5.65 -5.21 9.30
N LYS A 34 4.44 -5.59 9.71
CA LYS A 34 3.75 -6.75 9.13
C LYS A 34 3.02 -6.31 7.86
N ALA A 35 2.99 -7.19 6.85
CA ALA A 35 2.29 -6.92 5.60
C ALA A 35 0.81 -6.59 5.82
N CYS A 36 0.18 -7.19 6.82
CA CYS A 36 -1.23 -6.97 7.13
C CYS A 36 -1.54 -5.56 7.65
N TYR A 37 -0.53 -4.82 8.09
CA TYR A 37 -0.70 -3.42 8.48
C TYR A 37 -0.82 -2.47 7.29
N LEU A 38 -0.27 -2.88 6.15
CA LEU A 38 -0.07 -1.98 5.01
C LEU A 38 -1.34 -1.31 4.51
N PRO A 39 -2.46 -2.02 4.29
CA PRO A 39 -3.69 -1.36 3.83
C PRO A 39 -4.17 -0.26 4.78
N TYR A 40 -4.03 -0.47 6.08
CA TYR A 40 -4.44 0.50 7.11
C TYR A 40 -3.53 1.73 7.09
N LEU A 41 -2.23 1.50 7.02
CA LEU A 41 -1.25 2.58 6.99
C LEU A 41 -1.40 3.44 5.74
N VAL A 42 -1.62 2.83 4.58
CA VAL A 42 -1.84 3.54 3.32
C VAL A 42 -3.11 4.38 3.40
N THR A 43 -4.20 3.80 3.89
CA THR A 43 -5.47 4.50 4.04
C THR A 43 -5.33 5.73 4.94
N LEU A 44 -4.71 5.55 6.11
CA LEU A 44 -4.51 6.64 7.06
C LEU A 44 -3.56 7.72 6.52
N PHE A 45 -2.54 7.30 5.79
CA PHE A 45 -1.59 8.24 5.17
C PHE A 45 -2.29 9.13 4.13
N GLN A 46 -3.16 8.54 3.32
CA GLN A 46 -3.87 9.25 2.26
C GLN A 46 -5.00 10.13 2.78
N LYS A 47 -5.77 9.63 3.75
CA LYS A 47 -6.96 10.34 4.27
C LYS A 47 -6.64 11.31 5.40
N GLY A 48 -5.56 11.09 6.13
CA GLY A 48 -5.21 11.87 7.33
C GLY A 48 -5.85 11.30 8.60
N ASN A 49 -7.14 10.98 8.57
CA ASN A 49 -7.82 10.27 9.64
C ASN A 49 -8.97 9.44 9.07
N ALA A 50 -9.44 8.48 9.83
CA ALA A 50 -10.55 7.62 9.42
C ALA A 50 -11.19 6.97 10.66
N THR A 51 -12.49 6.71 10.57
CA THR A 51 -13.19 5.93 11.59
C THR A 51 -12.87 4.45 11.40
N MET A 52 -13.15 3.64 12.41
CA MET A 52 -12.98 2.18 12.33
C MET A 52 -13.83 1.60 11.21
N LYS A 53 -15.04 2.12 11.01
CA LYS A 53 -15.92 1.69 9.93
C LYS A 53 -15.31 1.99 8.55
N GLU A 54 -14.82 3.22 8.38
CA GLU A 54 -14.16 3.62 7.12
C GLU A 54 -12.93 2.76 6.83
N LEU A 55 -12.13 2.46 7.85
CA LEU A 55 -10.95 1.60 7.70
C LEU A 55 -11.34 0.19 7.25
N THR A 56 -12.39 -0.36 7.87
CA THR A 56 -12.89 -1.69 7.52
C THR A 56 -13.37 -1.72 6.06
N GLU A 57 -14.13 -0.72 5.64
CA GLU A 57 -14.64 -0.62 4.27
C GLU A 57 -13.51 -0.42 3.25
N GLN A 58 -12.59 0.49 3.53
CA GLN A 58 -11.49 0.82 2.60
C GLN A 58 -10.48 -0.32 2.44
N THR A 59 -10.26 -1.09 3.50
CA THR A 59 -9.30 -2.20 3.44
C THR A 59 -9.93 -3.50 2.96
N GLY A 60 -11.26 -3.56 2.87
CA GLY A 60 -11.97 -4.75 2.44
C GLY A 60 -11.91 -5.91 3.42
N THR A 61 -11.63 -5.61 4.70
CA THR A 61 -11.56 -6.62 5.76
C THR A 61 -12.81 -6.57 6.62
N ASP A 62 -12.80 -7.30 7.73
CA ASP A 62 -13.89 -7.29 8.70
C ASP A 62 -13.54 -6.45 9.92
N LYS A 63 -14.57 -6.20 10.75
CA LYS A 63 -14.43 -5.39 11.96
C LYS A 63 -13.43 -5.96 12.96
N SER A 64 -13.42 -7.28 13.13
CA SER A 64 -12.50 -7.96 14.06
C SER A 64 -11.06 -7.77 13.66
N ASN A 65 -10.77 -7.93 12.37
CA ASN A 65 -9.42 -7.74 11.84
C ASN A 65 -8.97 -6.29 11.98
N THR A 66 -9.85 -5.33 11.67
CA THR A 66 -9.55 -3.91 11.82
C THR A 66 -9.22 -3.58 13.29
N THR A 67 -10.04 -4.06 14.22
CA THR A 67 -9.83 -3.84 15.66
C THR A 67 -8.47 -4.37 16.10
N ARG A 68 -8.12 -5.58 15.68
CA ARG A 68 -6.84 -6.20 16.03
C ARG A 68 -5.66 -5.43 15.44
N MET A 69 -5.71 -5.06 14.16
CA MET A 69 -4.61 -4.36 13.50
C MET A 69 -4.40 -2.97 14.10
N ILE A 70 -5.47 -2.23 14.32
CA ILE A 70 -5.37 -0.88 14.90
C ILE A 70 -4.88 -0.96 16.35
N SER A 71 -5.31 -1.97 17.11
CA SER A 71 -4.83 -2.19 18.48
C SER A 71 -3.32 -2.43 18.50
N GLU A 72 -2.82 -3.30 17.61
CA GLU A 72 -1.37 -3.59 17.51
C GLU A 72 -0.59 -2.32 17.11
N LEU A 73 -1.10 -1.57 16.15
CA LEU A 73 -0.45 -0.32 15.71
C LEU A 73 -0.46 0.74 16.80
N ARG A 74 -1.52 0.81 17.58
CA ARG A 74 -1.63 1.74 18.70
C ARG A 74 -0.59 1.39 19.78
N GLU A 75 -0.46 0.11 20.12
CA GLU A 75 0.54 -0.35 21.09
C GLU A 75 1.96 0.00 20.67
N ARG A 76 2.22 0.00 19.36
CA ARG A 76 3.52 0.34 18.80
C ARG A 76 3.74 1.85 18.67
N GLY A 77 2.75 2.65 18.99
CA GLY A 77 2.85 4.11 18.87
C GLY A 77 2.77 4.63 17.45
N ILE A 78 2.30 3.81 16.50
CA ILE A 78 2.20 4.17 15.07
C ILE A 78 0.89 4.90 14.79
N VAL A 79 -0.19 4.54 15.48
CA VAL A 79 -1.48 5.20 15.36
C VAL A 79 -1.97 5.66 16.73
N ALA A 80 -2.84 6.65 16.73
CA ALA A 80 -3.55 7.14 17.90
C ALA A 80 -4.99 7.43 17.49
N ASP A 81 -5.83 7.72 18.45
CA ASP A 81 -7.22 8.08 18.17
C ASP A 81 -7.66 9.24 19.06
N ASP A 82 -8.81 9.81 18.71
CA ASP A 82 -9.38 10.94 19.42
C ASP A 82 -10.47 10.53 20.43
N ARG A 83 -10.50 9.25 20.83
CA ARG A 83 -11.46 8.78 21.83
C ARG A 83 -11.30 9.53 23.14
N LYS A 84 -12.44 9.96 23.68
CA LYS A 84 -12.45 10.60 25.00
C LYS A 84 -12.43 9.58 26.13
N ASN A 85 -12.96 8.38 25.88
CA ASN A 85 -12.95 7.26 26.83
C ASN A 85 -13.08 5.93 26.07
N LYS A 86 -12.86 4.80 26.78
CA LYS A 86 -12.88 3.46 26.20
C LYS A 86 -14.22 3.06 25.59
N ASN A 87 -15.30 3.69 26.02
CA ASN A 87 -16.66 3.35 25.56
C ASN A 87 -17.12 4.18 24.37
N SER A 88 -16.30 5.11 23.88
CA SER A 88 -16.63 5.92 22.71
C SER A 88 -16.80 5.01 21.50
N LYS A 89 -17.96 5.10 20.83
CA LYS A 89 -18.29 4.24 19.67
C LYS A 89 -17.84 4.82 18.34
N LYS A 90 -17.79 6.14 18.25
CA LYS A 90 -17.30 6.85 17.07
C LYS A 90 -16.08 7.67 17.43
N TYR A 91 -14.99 7.41 16.73
CA TYR A 91 -13.74 8.15 16.92
C TYR A 91 -12.92 8.03 15.65
N ASN A 92 -12.02 8.97 15.48
CA ASN A 92 -11.10 8.96 14.35
C ASN A 92 -9.76 8.40 14.79
N VAL A 93 -9.19 7.57 13.91
CA VAL A 93 -7.82 7.05 14.04
C VAL A 93 -6.94 7.84 13.08
N HIS A 94 -5.73 8.14 13.50
CA HIS A 94 -4.75 8.86 12.69
C HIS A 94 -3.35 8.33 12.95
N LEU A 95 -2.44 8.58 12.02
CA LEU A 95 -1.03 8.28 12.24
C LEU A 95 -0.46 9.28 13.26
N THR A 96 0.35 8.77 14.17
CA THR A 96 1.15 9.64 15.05
C THR A 96 2.27 10.25 14.20
N GLU A 97 2.97 11.24 14.75
CA GLU A 97 4.14 11.82 14.09
C GLU A 97 5.17 10.71 13.78
N GLN A 98 5.44 9.84 14.74
CA GLN A 98 6.32 8.69 14.58
C GLN A 98 5.82 7.76 13.49
N GLY A 99 4.52 7.47 13.48
CA GLY A 99 3.89 6.62 12.47
C GLY A 99 3.98 7.21 11.08
N ARG A 100 3.75 8.50 10.95
CA ARG A 100 3.84 9.20 9.68
C ARG A 100 5.26 9.17 9.13
N GLU A 101 6.26 9.42 9.95
CA GLU A 101 7.67 9.34 9.56
C GLU A 101 8.03 7.93 9.09
N LEU A 102 7.55 6.93 9.81
CA LEU A 102 7.79 5.52 9.47
C LEU A 102 7.21 5.19 8.09
N VAL A 103 5.97 5.62 7.81
CA VAL A 103 5.32 5.41 6.52
C VAL A 103 6.09 6.11 5.40
N ILE A 104 6.51 7.36 5.62
CA ILE A 104 7.26 8.13 4.62
C ILE A 104 8.58 7.44 4.30
N LYS A 105 9.33 7.02 5.32
CA LYS A 105 10.62 6.35 5.12
C LYS A 105 10.47 5.04 4.37
N SER A 106 9.50 4.21 4.77
CA SER A 106 9.27 2.93 4.11
C SER A 106 8.79 3.12 2.67
N LYS A 107 7.93 4.12 2.43
CA LYS A 107 7.46 4.47 1.09
C LYS A 107 8.62 4.89 0.19
N ASN A 108 9.49 5.77 0.67
CA ASN A 108 10.65 6.25 -0.09
C ASN A 108 11.61 5.12 -0.42
N GLU A 109 11.86 4.23 0.53
CA GLU A 109 12.72 3.05 0.34
C GLU A 109 12.15 2.13 -0.74
N PHE A 110 10.84 1.86 -0.68
CA PHE A 110 10.16 1.04 -1.67
C PHE A 110 10.19 1.69 -3.06
N GLU A 111 9.92 3.00 -3.15
CA GLU A 111 9.96 3.73 -4.41
C GLU A 111 11.35 3.69 -5.06
N SER A 112 12.41 3.80 -4.24
CA SER A 112 13.78 3.67 -4.75
C SER A 112 14.04 2.31 -5.37
N SER A 113 13.45 1.25 -4.79
CA SER A 113 13.56 -0.10 -5.35
C SER A 113 12.83 -0.21 -6.70
N ILE A 114 11.71 0.49 -6.85
CA ILE A 114 10.96 0.51 -8.11
C ILE A 114 11.72 1.30 -9.19
N ASP A 115 12.39 2.39 -8.80
CA ASP A 115 13.21 3.17 -9.73
C ASP A 115 14.28 2.31 -10.40
N VAL A 116 14.88 1.38 -9.67
CA VAL A 116 15.88 0.45 -10.21
C VAL A 116 15.28 -0.40 -11.34
N LEU A 117 14.02 -0.82 -11.17
CA LEU A 117 13.34 -1.65 -12.17
C LEU A 117 13.23 -0.95 -13.53
N PHE A 118 13.09 0.37 -13.54
CA PHE A 118 12.90 1.16 -14.74
C PHE A 118 14.12 2.02 -15.11
N SER A 119 15.27 1.74 -14.51
CA SER A 119 16.48 2.57 -14.67
C SER A 119 17.02 2.61 -16.10
N ASP A 120 16.74 1.58 -16.90
CA ASP A 120 17.21 1.49 -18.29
C ASP A 120 16.29 2.19 -19.29
N LEU A 121 15.15 2.70 -18.82
CA LEU A 121 14.20 3.40 -19.69
C LEU A 121 14.54 4.88 -19.82
N SER A 122 14.34 5.43 -21.03
CA SER A 122 14.38 6.89 -21.22
C SER A 122 13.16 7.51 -20.54
N ALA A 123 13.19 8.82 -20.31
CA ALA A 123 12.05 9.55 -19.76
C ALA A 123 10.81 9.40 -20.65
N GLU A 124 10.99 9.41 -21.97
CA GLU A 124 9.91 9.22 -22.94
C GLU A 124 9.30 7.82 -22.85
N GLU A 125 10.16 6.80 -22.80
CA GLU A 125 9.71 5.41 -22.65
C GLU A 125 8.94 5.21 -21.35
N LEU A 126 9.43 5.76 -20.25
CA LEU A 126 8.76 5.66 -18.96
C LEU A 126 7.39 6.36 -18.98
N SER A 127 7.32 7.56 -19.53
CA SER A 127 6.07 8.31 -19.66
C SER A 127 5.03 7.52 -20.47
N THR A 128 5.46 6.92 -21.58
CA THR A 128 4.60 6.07 -22.42
C THR A 128 4.12 4.84 -21.67
N LEU A 129 5.02 4.18 -20.94
CA LEU A 129 4.70 2.99 -20.15
C LEU A 129 3.64 3.31 -19.10
N ILE A 130 3.81 4.42 -18.35
CA ILE A 130 2.85 4.85 -17.33
C ILE A 130 1.47 5.07 -17.95
N LYS A 131 1.43 5.73 -19.11
CA LYS A 131 0.19 5.99 -19.85
C LYS A 131 -0.50 4.68 -20.24
N ILE A 132 0.28 3.72 -20.76
CA ILE A 132 -0.25 2.41 -21.17
C ILE A 132 -0.77 1.64 -19.95
N MET A 133 -0.02 1.63 -18.85
CA MET A 133 -0.44 0.95 -17.62
C MET A 133 -1.77 1.49 -17.11
N LYS A 134 -1.94 2.81 -17.09
CA LYS A 134 -3.19 3.43 -16.66
C LYS A 134 -4.37 3.06 -17.56
N LYS A 135 -4.17 3.13 -18.86
CA LYS A 135 -5.22 2.78 -19.84
C LYS A 135 -5.65 1.33 -19.72
N THR A 136 -4.70 0.41 -19.59
CA THR A 136 -5.00 -1.02 -19.50
C THR A 136 -5.67 -1.37 -18.17
N GLN A 137 -5.25 -0.74 -17.08
CA GLN A 137 -5.88 -0.92 -15.79
C GLN A 137 -7.33 -0.43 -15.79
N ASP A 138 -7.58 0.74 -16.36
CA ASP A 138 -8.93 1.32 -16.45
C ASP A 138 -9.83 0.46 -17.33
N SER A 139 -9.30 -0.13 -18.37
CA SER A 139 -10.04 -1.04 -19.27
C SER A 139 -10.59 -2.25 -18.51
N ILE A 140 -9.80 -2.80 -17.58
CA ILE A 140 -10.21 -3.94 -16.76
C ILE A 140 -11.26 -3.52 -15.73
N LYS A 141 -11.02 -2.38 -15.05
CA LYS A 141 -11.94 -1.87 -14.03
C LYS A 141 -13.32 -1.51 -14.59
N GLY A 142 -13.39 -1.13 -15.86
CA GLY A 142 -14.64 -0.80 -16.53
C GLY A 142 -15.48 -2.02 -16.92
N LYS A 143 -15.01 -3.20 -16.64
CA LYS A 143 -15.69 -4.47 -16.96
C LYS A 143 -16.04 -5.23 -15.69
#